data_1ac8b5aec82a027be9dd08807abf4b55
#
_entry.id   1ac8b5aec82a027be9dd08807abf4b55
#
_cell.length_a   1.000
_cell.length_b   1.000
_cell.length_c   1.000
_cell.angle_alpha   90.00
_cell.angle_beta   90.00
_cell.angle_gamma   90.00
#
_symmetry.space_group_name_H-M   'P 1'
#
loop_
_entity.id
_entity.type
_entity.pdbx_description
1 polymer ?
#
loop_
_entity_poly.entity_id
_entity_poly.type
_entity_poly.pdbx_seq_one_letter_code
_entity_poly.pdbx_strand_id
1 'polypeptide(L)'
;GCGLCANVCTGKMGNKALTMKHYDRNEFKQDKFDYLVNNNSNECGKFVNVKSLGFVQPKFEFSGACAGCGETAYIKNLTQMFNNNLIIANATGCSSIYGASSPSTPYSVPWASSLFEDNAEYGLGIKLGIDLKRNKIRKYMEENKDELFSKCLDNFDDYDTCLEVYNSIDYDRHPFLKELKDYIVPKSMWIIGGDGFAYDIGYGGIDHVISTNNNFNILVLD
;
A
#
# COMPACT_ATOMS: atom_id res chain seq x y z
N GLY A 1 4.27 -15.60 -14.85
CA GLY A 1 5.12 -16.49 -15.53
C GLY A 1 6.15 -15.90 -16.49
N CYS A 2 6.93 -14.82 -16.09
CA CYS A 2 7.96 -14.26 -16.99
C CYS A 2 9.18 -15.20 -17.22
N GLY A 3 9.34 -16.27 -16.41
CA GLY A 3 10.42 -17.25 -16.55
C GLY A 3 11.78 -16.79 -16.03
N LEU A 4 11.92 -15.57 -15.48
CA LEU A 4 13.21 -15.05 -14.99
C LEU A 4 13.83 -15.98 -13.94
N CYS A 5 13.06 -16.46 -12.97
CA CYS A 5 13.55 -17.37 -11.93
C CYS A 5 14.15 -18.67 -12.51
N ALA A 6 13.52 -19.22 -13.55
CA ALA A 6 14.05 -20.38 -14.26
C ALA A 6 15.28 -20.03 -15.11
N ASN A 7 15.32 -18.82 -15.68
CA ASN A 7 16.45 -18.38 -16.50
C ASN A 7 17.72 -18.17 -15.69
N VAL A 8 17.63 -17.50 -14.53
CA VAL A 8 18.77 -17.19 -13.64
C VAL A 8 19.11 -18.31 -12.67
N CYS A 9 18.32 -19.38 -12.62
CA CYS A 9 18.58 -20.50 -11.71
C CYS A 9 19.90 -21.19 -12.06
N THR A 10 20.86 -21.14 -11.15
CA THR A 10 22.19 -21.77 -11.34
C THR A 10 22.13 -23.29 -11.22
N GLY A 11 21.20 -23.80 -10.42
CA GLY A 11 21.05 -25.24 -10.18
C GLY A 11 22.29 -25.90 -9.54
N LYS A 12 22.40 -27.21 -9.72
CA LYS A 12 23.55 -28.00 -9.26
C LYS A 12 24.04 -28.87 -10.40
N MET A 13 25.35 -28.89 -10.62
CA MET A 13 26.00 -29.69 -11.68
C MET A 13 25.39 -29.43 -13.10
N GLY A 14 25.07 -28.19 -13.41
CA GLY A 14 24.50 -27.82 -14.71
C GLY A 14 22.98 -28.11 -14.85
N ASN A 15 22.35 -28.73 -13.87
CA ASN A 15 20.91 -28.98 -13.88
C ASN A 15 20.18 -27.88 -13.13
N LYS A 16 19.29 -27.16 -13.81
CA LYS A 16 18.47 -26.14 -13.18
C LYS A 16 17.42 -26.76 -12.25
N ALA A 17 17.28 -26.21 -11.05
CA ALA A 17 16.23 -26.61 -10.12
C ALA A 17 14.84 -26.13 -10.56
N LEU A 18 14.79 -24.99 -11.29
CA LEU A 18 13.57 -24.41 -11.82
C LEU A 18 13.58 -24.48 -13.34
N THR A 19 12.50 -25.00 -13.89
CA THR A 19 12.29 -25.10 -15.34
C THR A 19 10.89 -24.63 -15.70
N MET A 20 10.76 -23.97 -16.85
CA MET A 20 9.45 -23.62 -17.40
C MET A 20 8.81 -24.85 -18.03
N LYS A 21 7.56 -25.11 -17.68
CA LYS A 21 6.73 -26.14 -18.31
C LYS A 21 5.45 -25.52 -18.83
N HIS A 22 4.83 -26.19 -19.80
CA HIS A 22 3.49 -25.83 -20.22
C HIS A 22 2.51 -26.01 -19.04
N TYR A 23 1.64 -25.02 -18.83
CA TYR A 23 0.68 -25.08 -17.72
C TYR A 23 -0.43 -26.09 -18.00
N ASP A 24 -0.57 -27.10 -17.15
CA ASP A 24 -1.71 -27.99 -17.14
C ASP A 24 -2.64 -27.65 -15.98
N ARG A 25 -3.87 -27.24 -16.31
CA ARG A 25 -4.89 -26.89 -15.32
C ARG A 25 -5.28 -28.07 -14.42
N ASN A 26 -5.12 -29.29 -14.89
CA ASN A 26 -5.44 -30.49 -14.09
C ASN A 26 -4.39 -30.78 -13.01
N GLU A 27 -3.17 -30.29 -13.18
CA GLU A 27 -2.10 -30.43 -12.18
C GLU A 27 -2.14 -29.31 -11.11
N PHE A 28 -2.95 -28.27 -11.33
CA PHE A 28 -3.01 -27.13 -10.42
C PHE A 28 -3.81 -27.44 -9.16
N LYS A 29 -3.20 -27.18 -8.01
CA LYS A 29 -3.77 -27.44 -6.68
C LYS A 29 -4.02 -26.13 -5.94
N GLN A 30 -5.08 -25.40 -6.33
CA GLN A 30 -5.46 -24.14 -5.68
C GLN A 30 -5.70 -24.32 -4.18
N ASP A 31 -6.33 -25.40 -3.80
CA ASP A 31 -6.62 -25.76 -2.41
C ASP A 31 -5.34 -25.82 -1.55
N LYS A 32 -4.24 -26.34 -2.09
CA LYS A 32 -2.95 -26.40 -1.38
C LYS A 32 -2.30 -25.03 -1.25
N PHE A 33 -2.40 -24.21 -2.29
CA PHE A 33 -1.89 -22.82 -2.24
C PHE A 33 -2.67 -22.03 -1.19
N ASP A 34 -3.99 -22.09 -1.22
CA ASP A 34 -4.86 -21.38 -0.27
C ASP A 34 -4.61 -21.87 1.17
N TYR A 35 -4.42 -23.18 1.37
CA TYR A 35 -4.05 -23.71 2.68
C TYR A 35 -2.73 -23.12 3.19
N LEU A 36 -1.69 -23.07 2.35
CA LEU A 36 -0.38 -22.54 2.74
C LEU A 36 -0.45 -21.04 3.05
N VAL A 37 -1.16 -20.26 2.24
CA VAL A 37 -1.32 -18.81 2.46
C VAL A 37 -2.09 -18.53 3.75
N ASN A 38 -3.19 -19.25 3.99
CA ASN A 38 -4.06 -19.02 5.15
C ASN A 38 -3.45 -19.51 6.48
N ASN A 39 -2.50 -20.45 6.43
CA ASN A 39 -1.85 -20.98 7.63
C ASN A 39 -0.42 -20.43 7.85
N ASN A 40 -0.03 -19.41 7.10
CA ASN A 40 1.25 -18.75 7.32
C ASN A 40 1.07 -17.55 8.28
N SER A 41 2.01 -17.38 9.23
CA SER A 41 2.01 -16.20 10.09
C SER A 41 2.47 -14.98 9.28
N ASN A 42 1.69 -13.90 9.31
CA ASN A 42 2.03 -12.61 8.69
C ASN A 42 2.89 -11.73 9.62
N GLU A 43 3.81 -12.31 10.36
CA GLU A 43 4.60 -11.59 11.36
C GLU A 43 6.03 -11.37 10.91
N CYS A 44 6.50 -10.14 11.09
CA CYS A 44 7.92 -9.79 10.86
C CYS A 44 8.89 -10.44 11.87
N GLY A 45 8.40 -11.14 12.89
CA GLY A 45 9.22 -11.62 14.01
C GLY A 45 9.67 -10.48 14.94
N LYS A 46 10.66 -10.76 15.82
CA LYS A 46 11.12 -9.79 16.84
C LYS A 46 11.91 -8.60 16.28
N PHE A 47 12.43 -8.70 15.07
CA PHE A 47 13.27 -7.65 14.46
C PHE A 47 12.73 -7.30 13.08
N VAL A 48 12.31 -6.04 12.91
CA VAL A 48 11.91 -5.50 11.61
C VAL A 48 13.18 -5.19 10.81
N ASN A 49 13.39 -5.92 9.74
CA ASN A 49 14.44 -5.68 8.75
C ASN A 49 13.96 -6.16 7.37
N VAL A 50 14.69 -5.86 6.32
CA VAL A 50 14.30 -6.20 4.94
C VAL A 50 14.01 -7.70 4.75
N LYS A 51 14.77 -8.57 5.44
CA LYS A 51 14.56 -10.02 5.36
C LYS A 51 13.28 -10.46 6.06
N SER A 52 13.03 -9.95 7.28
CA SER A 52 11.80 -10.30 8.03
C SER A 52 10.56 -9.69 7.41
N LEU A 53 10.69 -8.49 6.83
CA LEU A 53 9.60 -7.86 6.08
C LEU A 53 9.11 -8.75 4.92
N GLY A 54 10.01 -9.49 4.28
CA GLY A 54 9.67 -10.43 3.22
C GLY A 54 8.70 -11.57 3.63
N PHE A 55 8.50 -11.81 4.94
CA PHE A 55 7.51 -12.77 5.44
C PHE A 55 6.10 -12.19 5.62
N VAL A 56 5.97 -10.85 5.62
CA VAL A 56 4.66 -10.20 5.64
C VAL A 56 4.00 -10.36 4.28
N GLN A 57 2.72 -10.70 4.27
CA GLN A 57 1.96 -10.83 3.03
C GLN A 57 1.91 -9.49 2.29
N PRO A 58 2.41 -9.41 1.07
CA PRO A 58 2.35 -8.19 0.28
C PRO A 58 0.92 -7.88 -0.17
N LYS A 59 0.65 -6.61 -0.39
CA LYS A 59 -0.61 -6.11 -0.96
C LYS A 59 -0.43 -5.65 -2.41
N PHE A 60 0.67 -6.04 -3.03
CA PHE A 60 0.96 -5.90 -4.45
C PHE A 60 1.65 -7.17 -4.92
N GLU A 61 0.94 -7.98 -5.72
CA GLU A 61 1.41 -9.28 -6.19
C GLU A 61 0.96 -9.56 -7.63
N PHE A 62 1.77 -10.33 -8.34
CA PHE A 62 1.44 -10.85 -9.67
C PHE A 62 1.16 -9.76 -10.71
N SER A 63 1.91 -8.66 -10.66
CA SER A 63 1.79 -7.57 -11.63
C SER A 63 2.17 -7.99 -13.05
N GLY A 64 1.62 -7.29 -14.03
CA GLY A 64 1.97 -7.44 -15.44
C GLY A 64 3.23 -6.71 -15.88
N ALA A 65 4.14 -6.36 -14.94
CA ALA A 65 5.40 -5.68 -15.27
C ALA A 65 6.33 -6.54 -16.12
N CYS A 66 7.31 -5.89 -16.75
CA CYS A 66 8.34 -6.55 -17.53
C CYS A 66 9.13 -7.56 -16.71
N ALA A 67 9.66 -8.60 -17.36
CA ALA A 67 10.53 -9.57 -16.71
C ALA A 67 11.75 -8.89 -16.10
N GLY A 68 11.95 -9.09 -14.78
CA GLY A 68 13.05 -8.48 -14.05
C GLY A 68 12.90 -6.98 -13.76
N CYS A 69 11.68 -6.43 -13.85
CA CYS A 69 11.41 -5.05 -13.46
C CYS A 69 11.83 -4.78 -12.01
N GLY A 70 12.72 -3.80 -11.80
CA GLY A 70 13.22 -3.43 -10.47
C GLY A 70 12.20 -2.67 -9.62
N GLU A 71 11.31 -1.90 -10.25
CA GLU A 71 10.32 -1.06 -9.57
C GLU A 71 9.35 -1.86 -8.69
N THR A 72 8.90 -3.02 -9.18
CA THR A 72 7.90 -3.85 -8.49
C THR A 72 8.36 -4.34 -7.13
N ALA A 73 9.66 -4.50 -6.92
CA ALA A 73 10.23 -4.90 -5.63
C ALA A 73 10.03 -3.80 -4.58
N TYR A 74 10.22 -2.53 -4.94
CA TYR A 74 10.00 -1.39 -4.04
C TYR A 74 8.53 -1.23 -3.70
N ILE A 75 7.63 -1.33 -4.68
CA ILE A 75 6.18 -1.28 -4.45
C ILE A 75 5.74 -2.43 -3.53
N LYS A 76 6.22 -3.65 -3.78
CA LYS A 76 5.94 -4.80 -2.91
C LYS A 76 6.36 -4.52 -1.47
N ASN A 77 7.61 -4.07 -1.25
CA ASN A 77 8.11 -3.76 0.08
C ASN A 77 7.29 -2.66 0.76
N LEU A 78 6.93 -1.62 0.02
CA LEU A 78 6.07 -0.54 0.51
C LEU A 78 4.74 -1.08 1.03
N THR A 79 4.10 -1.96 0.28
CA THR A 79 2.84 -2.59 0.71
C THR A 79 2.99 -3.51 1.91
N GLN A 80 4.16 -4.15 2.09
CA GLN A 80 4.46 -4.96 3.27
C GLN A 80 4.71 -4.11 4.52
N MET A 81 5.31 -2.91 4.36
CA MET A 81 5.59 -2.00 5.47
C MET A 81 4.32 -1.33 6.01
N PHE A 82 3.45 -0.85 5.14
CA PHE A 82 2.29 -0.03 5.53
C PHE A 82 0.96 -0.78 5.49
N ASN A 83 0.92 -1.92 4.83
CA ASN A 83 -0.24 -2.81 4.75
C ASN A 83 -1.55 -2.05 4.44
N ASN A 84 -2.59 -2.23 5.27
CA ASN A 84 -3.92 -1.62 5.07
C ASN A 84 -3.97 -0.10 5.32
N ASN A 85 -2.88 0.49 5.79
CA ASN A 85 -2.80 1.93 6.01
C ASN A 85 -2.31 2.70 4.79
N LEU A 86 -1.83 1.99 3.78
CA LEU A 86 -1.30 2.58 2.57
C LEU A 86 -2.42 3.11 1.67
N ILE A 87 -2.24 4.32 1.17
CA ILE A 87 -3.02 4.90 0.08
C ILE A 87 -2.04 5.43 -0.96
N ILE A 88 -2.26 5.12 -2.22
CA ILE A 88 -1.37 5.46 -3.32
C ILE A 88 -2.07 6.36 -4.33
N ALA A 89 -1.44 7.50 -4.62
CA ALA A 89 -1.67 8.29 -5.83
C ALA A 89 -0.55 8.01 -6.82
N ASN A 90 -0.87 7.45 -7.98
CA ASN A 90 0.12 6.98 -8.94
C ASN A 90 0.10 7.82 -10.20
N ALA A 91 1.25 8.28 -10.64
CA ALA A 91 1.39 8.99 -11.91
C ALA A 91 1.25 8.01 -13.09
N THR A 92 0.68 8.48 -14.19
CA THR A 92 0.66 7.72 -15.45
C THR A 92 2.10 7.41 -15.90
N GLY A 93 2.32 6.17 -16.28
CA GLY A 93 3.63 5.63 -16.69
C GLY A 93 3.66 4.12 -16.52
N CYS A 94 4.85 3.53 -16.41
CA CYS A 94 4.99 2.08 -16.21
C CYS A 94 4.24 1.60 -14.96
N SER A 95 4.35 2.34 -13.86
CA SER A 95 3.70 1.96 -12.59
C SER A 95 2.17 1.97 -12.67
N SER A 96 1.55 2.84 -13.45
CA SER A 96 0.10 2.79 -13.70
C SER A 96 -0.29 1.63 -14.61
N ILE A 97 0.56 1.30 -15.59
CA ILE A 97 0.30 0.22 -16.54
C ILE A 97 0.34 -1.14 -15.84
N TYR A 98 1.37 -1.44 -15.05
CA TYR A 98 1.42 -2.70 -14.30
C TYR A 98 0.50 -2.68 -13.06
N GLY A 99 0.08 -1.51 -12.60
CA GLY A 99 -0.98 -1.34 -11.60
C GLY A 99 -2.36 -1.76 -12.11
N ALA A 100 -2.54 -1.75 -13.43
CA ALA A 100 -3.75 -2.17 -14.13
C ALA A 100 -5.03 -1.49 -13.60
N SER A 101 -6.16 -2.14 -13.72
CA SER A 101 -7.45 -1.68 -13.19
C SER A 101 -8.27 -2.85 -12.66
N SER A 102 -9.29 -2.57 -11.87
CA SER A 102 -10.19 -3.62 -11.38
C SER A 102 -10.87 -4.34 -12.58
N PRO A 103 -10.99 -5.68 -12.58
CA PRO A 103 -10.62 -6.59 -11.49
C PRO A 103 -9.18 -7.12 -11.56
N SER A 104 -8.37 -6.68 -12.52
CA SER A 104 -7.03 -7.26 -12.81
C SER A 104 -5.89 -6.57 -12.08
N THR A 105 -6.18 -5.61 -11.21
CA THR A 105 -5.14 -4.91 -10.45
C THR A 105 -4.38 -5.85 -9.51
N PRO A 106 -3.03 -5.76 -9.45
CA PRO A 106 -2.21 -6.48 -8.49
C PRO A 106 -2.29 -5.89 -7.07
N TYR A 107 -2.86 -4.71 -6.92
CA TYR A 107 -3.03 -4.05 -5.63
C TYR A 107 -4.24 -4.57 -4.87
N SER A 108 -4.06 -4.82 -3.58
CA SER A 108 -5.14 -5.01 -2.60
C SER A 108 -5.19 -3.89 -1.54
N VAL A 109 -4.57 -2.76 -1.83
CA VAL A 109 -4.68 -1.49 -1.09
C VAL A 109 -5.35 -0.44 -1.96
N PRO A 110 -5.96 0.61 -1.38
CA PRO A 110 -6.50 1.72 -2.15
C PRO A 110 -5.42 2.42 -2.96
N TRP A 111 -5.62 2.48 -4.27
CA TRP A 111 -4.78 3.23 -5.18
C TRP A 111 -5.61 3.88 -6.28
N ALA A 112 -5.11 4.97 -6.81
CA ALA A 112 -5.71 5.64 -7.95
C ALA A 112 -4.61 6.28 -8.79
N SER A 113 -4.85 6.45 -10.08
CA SER A 113 -3.89 7.03 -11.02
C SER A 113 -4.42 8.35 -11.57
N SER A 114 -3.52 9.32 -11.71
CA SER A 114 -3.73 10.57 -12.44
C SER A 114 -2.65 10.74 -13.50
N LEU A 115 -2.73 11.80 -14.29
CA LEU A 115 -1.71 12.13 -15.28
C LEU A 115 -0.38 12.44 -14.58
N PHE A 116 0.74 12.19 -15.25
CA PHE A 116 2.05 12.39 -14.63
C PHE A 116 2.36 13.86 -14.37
N GLU A 117 1.72 14.79 -15.08
CA GLU A 117 1.86 16.24 -14.89
C GLU A 117 1.11 16.80 -13.68
N ASP A 118 0.05 16.13 -13.18
CA ASP A 118 -0.80 16.64 -12.08
C ASP A 118 -0.91 15.68 -10.88
N ASN A 119 -0.19 14.56 -10.89
CA ASN A 119 -0.34 13.53 -9.86
C ASN A 119 0.10 13.99 -8.45
N ALA A 120 1.00 14.95 -8.36
CA ALA A 120 1.41 15.50 -7.07
C ALA A 120 0.23 16.22 -6.40
N GLU A 121 -0.44 17.09 -7.12
CA GLU A 121 -1.62 17.85 -6.64
C GLU A 121 -2.80 16.93 -6.41
N TYR A 122 -2.97 15.91 -7.25
CA TYR A 122 -3.97 14.87 -7.04
C TYR A 122 -3.76 14.14 -5.71
N GLY A 123 -2.52 13.73 -5.43
CA GLY A 123 -2.14 13.11 -4.16
C GLY A 123 -2.35 14.05 -2.96
N LEU A 124 -2.01 15.34 -3.11
CA LEU A 124 -2.30 16.36 -2.09
C LEU A 124 -3.80 16.48 -1.84
N GLY A 125 -4.62 16.49 -2.89
CA GLY A 125 -6.08 16.54 -2.78
C GLY A 125 -6.65 15.36 -1.99
N ILE A 126 -6.16 14.14 -2.23
CA ILE A 126 -6.52 12.95 -1.45
C ILE A 126 -6.14 13.14 0.03
N LYS A 127 -4.91 13.60 0.31
CA LYS A 127 -4.42 13.84 1.67
C LYS A 127 -5.30 14.84 2.41
N LEU A 128 -5.60 15.98 1.80
CA LEU A 128 -6.47 17.00 2.39
C LEU A 128 -7.89 16.46 2.67
N GLY A 129 -8.42 15.63 1.77
CA GLY A 129 -9.70 14.95 1.96
C GLY A 129 -9.70 13.99 3.16
N ILE A 130 -8.61 13.25 3.35
CA ILE A 130 -8.41 12.37 4.51
C ILE A 130 -8.34 13.20 5.79
N ASP A 131 -7.54 14.25 5.79
CA ASP A 131 -7.35 15.12 6.97
C ASP A 131 -8.65 15.81 7.37
N LEU A 132 -9.46 16.24 6.41
CA LEU A 132 -10.78 16.79 6.67
C LEU A 132 -11.67 15.78 7.40
N LYS A 133 -11.67 14.50 6.97
CA LYS A 133 -12.45 13.44 7.63
C LYS A 133 -11.91 13.14 9.03
N ARG A 134 -10.59 13.07 9.19
CA ARG A 134 -9.94 12.88 10.49
C ARG A 134 -10.24 14.03 11.44
N ASN A 135 -10.22 15.29 10.97
CA ASN A 135 -10.59 16.45 11.78
C ASN A 135 -12.06 16.40 12.24
N LYS A 136 -12.98 15.91 11.41
CA LYS A 136 -14.37 15.67 11.81
C LYS A 136 -14.47 14.61 12.90
N ILE A 137 -13.71 13.52 12.81
CA ILE A 137 -13.62 12.47 13.83
C ILE A 137 -13.08 13.06 15.14
N ARG A 138 -11.97 13.80 15.08
CA ARG A 138 -11.38 14.48 16.25
C ARG A 138 -12.40 15.36 16.97
N LYS A 139 -13.07 16.23 16.22
CA LYS A 139 -14.11 17.11 16.78
C LYS A 139 -15.25 16.33 17.43
N TYR A 140 -15.71 15.26 16.80
CA TYR A 140 -16.74 14.40 17.35
C TYR A 140 -16.29 13.76 18.67
N MET A 141 -15.06 13.26 18.77
CA MET A 141 -14.50 12.66 19.97
C MET A 141 -14.34 13.70 21.10
N GLU A 142 -13.93 14.92 20.79
CA GLU A 142 -13.82 16.04 21.75
C GLU A 142 -15.19 16.41 22.36
N GLU A 143 -16.25 16.38 21.52
CA GLU A 143 -17.61 16.73 21.97
C GLU A 143 -18.25 15.62 22.82
N ASN A 144 -17.92 14.36 22.60
CA ASN A 144 -18.54 13.21 23.28
C ASN A 144 -17.85 12.77 24.58
N LYS A 145 -16.67 13.30 24.90
CA LYS A 145 -15.95 13.14 26.17
C LYS A 145 -15.94 11.71 26.76
N ASP A 146 -15.73 10.71 25.96
CA ASP A 146 -15.53 9.33 26.40
C ASP A 146 -14.07 9.13 26.82
N GLU A 147 -13.82 8.33 27.85
CA GLU A 147 -12.45 8.02 28.32
C GLU A 147 -11.63 7.34 27.21
N LEU A 148 -12.28 6.48 26.40
CA LEU A 148 -11.67 5.83 25.26
C LEU A 148 -11.23 6.86 24.20
N PHE A 149 -12.04 7.90 23.96
CA PHE A 149 -11.71 8.96 23.01
C PHE A 149 -10.59 9.86 23.50
N SER A 150 -10.50 10.13 24.79
CA SER A 150 -9.41 10.91 25.37
C SER A 150 -8.05 10.27 25.08
N LYS A 151 -7.94 8.94 25.20
CA LYS A 151 -6.73 8.19 24.85
C LYS A 151 -6.32 8.39 23.36
N CYS A 152 -7.30 8.38 22.46
CA CYS A 152 -7.05 8.61 21.06
C CYS A 152 -6.66 10.06 20.76
N LEU A 153 -7.32 11.03 21.41
CA LEU A 153 -7.08 12.46 21.21
C LEU A 153 -5.67 12.88 21.62
N ASP A 154 -5.15 12.30 22.72
CA ASP A 154 -3.80 12.58 23.22
C ASP A 154 -2.71 12.12 22.22
N ASN A 155 -2.99 11.09 21.43
CA ASN A 155 -2.07 10.51 20.45
C ASN A 155 -2.77 10.23 19.11
N PHE A 156 -3.46 11.23 18.56
CA PHE A 156 -4.35 11.06 17.41
C PHE A 156 -3.66 10.61 16.12
N ASP A 157 -2.36 10.83 16.02
CA ASP A 157 -1.56 10.44 14.86
C ASP A 157 -0.73 9.14 15.09
N ASP A 158 -0.84 8.56 16.30
CA ASP A 158 -0.24 7.26 16.59
C ASP A 158 -1.11 6.10 16.08
N TYR A 159 -0.49 5.22 15.28
CA TYR A 159 -1.20 4.12 14.65
C TYR A 159 -1.77 3.12 15.64
N ASP A 160 -0.94 2.67 16.59
CA ASP A 160 -1.30 1.60 17.52
C ASP A 160 -2.40 2.05 18.48
N THR A 161 -2.30 3.27 19.00
CA THR A 161 -3.32 3.87 19.85
C THR A 161 -4.66 4.02 19.11
N CYS A 162 -4.64 4.54 17.88
CA CYS A 162 -5.86 4.67 17.08
C CYS A 162 -6.45 3.31 16.69
N LEU A 163 -5.64 2.29 16.45
CA LEU A 163 -6.10 0.94 16.14
C LEU A 163 -6.77 0.28 17.36
N GLU A 164 -6.21 0.46 18.55
CA GLU A 164 -6.82 -0.01 19.81
C GLU A 164 -8.20 0.61 20.01
N VAL A 165 -8.29 1.92 19.82
CA VAL A 165 -9.55 2.66 19.95
C VAL A 165 -10.54 2.22 18.87
N TYR A 166 -10.11 2.10 17.62
CA TYR A 166 -10.92 1.60 16.51
C TYR A 166 -11.58 0.24 16.83
N ASN A 167 -10.82 -0.69 17.43
CA ASN A 167 -11.31 -2.02 17.79
C ASN A 167 -12.24 -2.01 19.02
N SER A 168 -12.19 -0.95 19.86
CA SER A 168 -12.91 -0.85 21.12
C SER A 168 -14.20 -0.02 21.04
N ILE A 169 -14.40 0.72 19.94
CA ILE A 169 -15.59 1.57 19.75
C ILE A 169 -16.84 0.72 19.58
N ASP A 170 -17.88 1.07 20.36
CA ASP A 170 -19.26 0.61 20.10
C ASP A 170 -19.88 1.46 18.97
N TYR A 171 -19.78 0.99 17.75
CA TYR A 171 -20.28 1.70 16.55
C TYR A 171 -21.80 1.85 16.50
N ASP A 172 -22.55 1.09 17.27
CA ASP A 172 -24.02 1.23 17.31
C ASP A 172 -24.41 2.43 18.18
N ARG A 173 -23.60 2.78 19.17
CA ARG A 173 -23.73 4.04 19.94
C ARG A 173 -23.18 5.26 19.21
N HIS A 174 -22.23 5.05 18.28
CA HIS A 174 -21.55 6.13 17.57
C HIS A 174 -21.72 5.99 16.05
N PRO A 175 -22.93 6.14 15.49
CA PRO A 175 -23.20 5.95 14.06
C PRO A 175 -22.35 6.87 13.16
N PHE A 176 -22.04 8.08 13.62
CA PHE A 176 -21.14 8.98 12.91
C PHE A 176 -19.73 8.40 12.73
N LEU A 177 -19.18 7.77 13.76
CA LEU A 177 -17.87 7.10 13.65
C LEU A 177 -17.95 5.84 12.78
N LYS A 178 -19.10 5.17 12.73
CA LYS A 178 -19.33 4.02 11.84
C LYS A 178 -19.19 4.39 10.37
N GLU A 179 -19.70 5.56 9.97
CA GLU A 179 -19.55 6.08 8.60
C GLU A 179 -18.11 6.45 8.25
N LEU A 180 -17.33 6.92 9.22
CA LEU A 180 -15.96 7.39 9.03
C LEU A 180 -14.90 6.42 9.58
N LYS A 181 -15.28 5.19 9.91
CA LYS A 181 -14.42 4.21 10.59
C LYS A 181 -13.05 4.00 9.92
N ASP A 182 -13.02 4.01 8.59
CA ASP A 182 -11.81 3.77 7.79
C ASP A 182 -10.75 4.89 7.94
N TYR A 183 -11.13 6.02 8.56
CA TYR A 183 -10.27 7.18 8.78
C TYR A 183 -9.91 7.41 10.26
N ILE A 184 -10.37 6.56 11.19
CA ILE A 184 -10.00 6.62 12.61
C ILE A 184 -8.49 6.33 12.74
N VAL A 185 -8.04 5.26 12.11
CA VAL A 185 -6.62 4.91 12.07
C VAL A 185 -5.89 5.76 11.02
N PRO A 186 -4.73 6.36 11.36
CA PRO A 186 -3.94 7.15 10.43
C PRO A 186 -3.62 6.41 9.13
N LYS A 187 -3.68 7.11 8.01
CA LYS A 187 -3.29 6.58 6.70
C LYS A 187 -1.95 7.13 6.26
N SER A 188 -1.10 6.26 5.70
CA SER A 188 0.15 6.65 5.06
C SER A 188 -0.13 6.97 3.59
N MET A 189 -0.03 8.24 3.22
CA MET A 189 -0.25 8.70 1.85
C MET A 189 1.04 8.69 1.07
N TRP A 190 1.04 8.03 -0.10
CA TRP A 190 2.17 7.93 -1.00
C TRP A 190 1.82 8.40 -2.39
N ILE A 191 2.64 9.29 -2.91
CA ILE A 191 2.58 9.80 -4.28
C ILE A 191 3.71 9.11 -5.03
N ILE A 192 3.39 8.36 -6.09
CA ILE A 192 4.33 7.51 -6.80
C ILE A 192 4.35 7.88 -8.28
N GLY A 193 5.54 7.99 -8.87
CA GLY A 193 5.68 8.23 -10.30
C GLY A 193 7.12 8.06 -10.77
N GLY A 194 7.32 8.09 -12.09
CA GLY A 194 8.61 7.99 -12.73
C GLY A 194 9.27 9.34 -13.02
N ASP A 195 10.19 9.35 -13.97
CA ASP A 195 10.97 10.50 -14.39
C ASP A 195 10.12 11.68 -14.87
N GLY A 196 9.13 11.45 -15.74
CA GLY A 196 8.24 12.49 -16.25
C GLY A 196 7.44 13.20 -15.16
N PHE A 197 7.02 12.45 -14.14
CA PHE A 197 6.38 13.01 -12.96
C PHE A 197 7.36 13.82 -12.09
N ALA A 198 8.60 13.36 -11.92
CA ALA A 198 9.52 13.90 -10.94
C ALA A 198 10.44 14.99 -11.47
N TYR A 199 10.90 14.88 -12.73
CA TYR A 199 12.01 15.67 -13.26
C TYR A 199 11.65 16.48 -14.51
N ASP A 200 10.45 16.29 -15.07
CA ASP A 200 10.01 16.94 -16.29
C ASP A 200 8.72 17.75 -16.02
N ILE A 201 7.67 17.54 -16.79
CA ILE A 201 6.43 18.33 -16.73
C ILE A 201 5.74 18.30 -15.35
N GLY A 202 5.87 17.21 -14.59
CA GLY A 202 5.30 17.06 -13.25
C GLY A 202 6.08 17.78 -12.13
N TYR A 203 7.29 18.26 -12.39
CA TYR A 203 8.16 18.87 -11.37
C TYR A 203 7.52 20.07 -10.67
N GLY A 204 6.84 20.93 -11.41
CA GLY A 204 6.18 22.11 -10.82
C GLY A 204 5.11 21.75 -9.79
N GLY A 205 4.37 20.68 -10.03
CA GLY A 205 3.42 20.14 -9.08
C GLY A 205 4.07 19.60 -7.81
N ILE A 206 5.17 18.87 -7.96
CA ILE A 206 5.95 18.36 -6.82
C ILE A 206 6.49 19.50 -5.97
N ASP A 207 7.10 20.52 -6.59
CA ASP A 207 7.64 21.69 -5.89
C ASP A 207 6.55 22.38 -5.08
N HIS A 208 5.39 22.61 -5.70
CA HIS A 208 4.24 23.19 -5.02
C HIS A 208 3.79 22.32 -3.83
N VAL A 209 3.60 21.02 -4.04
CA VAL A 209 3.10 20.10 -3.01
C VAL A 209 4.06 20.01 -1.83
N ILE A 210 5.37 19.93 -2.07
CA ILE A 210 6.39 19.96 -1.00
C ILE A 210 6.31 21.26 -0.21
N SER A 211 6.11 22.40 -0.87
CA SER A 211 6.02 23.70 -0.21
C SER A 211 4.83 23.83 0.76
N THR A 212 3.79 22.99 0.60
CA THR A 212 2.62 22.99 1.49
C THR A 212 2.88 22.41 2.88
N ASN A 213 4.01 21.74 3.07
CA ASN A 213 4.40 21.09 4.33
C ASN A 213 3.35 20.10 4.90
N ASN A 214 2.56 19.48 4.04
CA ASN A 214 1.64 18.43 4.44
C ASN A 214 2.36 17.09 4.64
N ASN A 215 1.82 16.21 5.50
CA ASN A 215 2.39 14.90 5.78
C ASN A 215 2.00 13.88 4.69
N PHE A 216 2.86 13.72 3.70
CA PHE A 216 2.78 12.71 2.65
C PHE A 216 4.19 12.25 2.26
N ASN A 217 4.27 11.17 1.51
CA ASN A 217 5.54 10.62 1.03
C ASN A 217 5.55 10.61 -0.51
N ILE A 218 6.70 10.88 -1.10
CA ILE A 218 6.91 10.80 -2.55
C ILE A 218 7.91 9.68 -2.82
N LEU A 219 7.56 8.78 -3.73
CA LEU A 219 8.44 7.73 -4.23
C LEU A 219 8.64 7.94 -5.73
N VAL A 220 9.86 8.23 -6.11
CA VAL A 220 10.27 8.31 -7.52
C VAL A 220 10.86 6.96 -7.92
N LEU A 221 10.31 6.40 -9.00
CA LEU A 221 10.74 5.15 -9.61
C LEU A 221 11.47 5.49 -10.92
N ASP A 222 12.79 5.59 -10.84
CA ASP A 222 13.68 5.95 -11.95
C ASP A 222 14.67 4.81 -12.28
#